data_e47df404b755302a5226d931d115f9a5
#
_entry.id   e47df404b755302a5226d931d115f9a5
#
_cell.length_a   1.000
_cell.length_b   1.000
_cell.length_c   1.000
_cell.angle_alpha   90.00
_cell.angle_beta   90.00
_cell.angle_gamma   90.00
#
_symmetry.space_group_name_H-M   'P 1'
#
loop_
_entity.id
_entity.type
_entity.pdbx_description
1 polymer ?
#
loop_
_entity_poly.entity_id
_entity_poly.type
_entity_poly.pdbx_seq_one_letter_code
_entity_poly.pdbx_strand_id
1 'polypeptide(L)'
;MATSRAANPLLAYVLHHYDWSESSVIVELFTRAQGRVVVVARGAKKPTSNFRAVLLPFAPLNALLGKPPKEEGAEVLALRSAEWAGGAPLLPPSLLFSGFYMNELLLKLLARQDAHPVLFDVYADTLAALARGEDEACALRAFELVLLRELGWLAELTLVTATAEPLLPQAHYMLQAEAGLVAQARGLPGAAWVALEAALAHGSPAALRAACEGAAGALRVPLRTLLHYHLGHAKLRTREVWQGVQRLNAISA
;
A
#
# COMPACT_ATOMS: atom_id res chain seq x y z
N MET A 1 -42.00 10.35 4.13
CA MET A 1 -40.77 11.09 4.45
C MET A 1 -39.61 10.07 4.45
N ALA A 2 -38.78 10.08 3.42
CA ALA A 2 -37.63 9.20 3.38
C ALA A 2 -36.58 9.72 4.36
N THR A 3 -36.34 8.99 5.43
CA THR A 3 -35.26 9.25 6.39
C THR A 3 -33.93 9.22 5.62
N SER A 4 -33.34 10.37 5.44
CA SER A 4 -31.95 10.49 4.91
C SER A 4 -31.04 9.70 5.84
N ARG A 5 -30.61 8.52 5.40
CA ARG A 5 -29.64 7.71 6.13
C ARG A 5 -28.38 8.57 6.27
N ALA A 6 -28.05 8.94 7.49
CA ALA A 6 -26.83 9.69 7.77
C ALA A 6 -25.66 8.91 7.16
N ALA A 7 -24.84 9.59 6.35
CA ALA A 7 -23.67 8.95 5.78
C ALA A 7 -22.72 8.59 6.94
N ASN A 8 -22.36 7.31 7.06
CA ASN A 8 -21.40 6.87 8.07
C ASN A 8 -20.00 7.32 7.67
N PRO A 9 -19.16 7.78 8.63
CA PRO A 9 -17.78 8.05 8.38
C PRO A 9 -17.04 6.81 7.86
N LEU A 10 -16.16 7.02 6.89
CA LEU A 10 -15.31 5.98 6.34
C LEU A 10 -13.93 6.03 7.01
N LEU A 11 -13.46 4.88 7.48
CA LEU A 11 -12.06 4.75 7.91
C LEU A 11 -11.15 4.86 6.68
N ALA A 12 -10.18 5.76 6.72
CA ALA A 12 -9.36 6.13 5.59
C ALA A 12 -7.93 6.52 5.99
N TYR A 13 -7.04 6.48 5.01
CA TYR A 13 -5.70 7.08 5.04
C TYR A 13 -5.52 8.05 3.87
N VAL A 14 -4.76 9.11 4.10
CA VAL A 14 -4.36 10.03 3.03
C VAL A 14 -3.21 9.43 2.25
N LEU A 15 -3.40 9.20 0.95
CA LEU A 15 -2.34 8.76 0.04
C LEU A 15 -1.57 9.93 -0.55
N HIS A 16 -2.28 10.98 -0.98
CA HIS A 16 -1.66 12.15 -1.61
C HIS A 16 -2.57 13.37 -1.58
N HIS A 17 -1.97 14.56 -1.72
CA HIS A 17 -2.66 15.84 -1.88
C HIS A 17 -2.23 16.50 -3.19
N TYR A 18 -3.21 17.16 -3.84
CA TYR A 18 -2.96 18.02 -4.98
C TYR A 18 -3.48 19.42 -4.67
N ASP A 19 -2.71 20.42 -5.02
CA ASP A 19 -3.19 21.80 -4.96
C ASP A 19 -4.31 21.99 -5.98
N TRP A 20 -5.45 22.56 -5.53
CA TRP A 20 -6.63 22.73 -6.38
C TRP A 20 -6.98 24.21 -6.58
N SER A 21 -7.02 24.99 -5.51
CA SER A 21 -7.32 26.42 -5.53
C SER A 21 -6.55 27.13 -4.42
N GLU A 22 -6.73 28.45 -4.30
CA GLU A 22 -6.10 29.25 -3.23
C GLU A 22 -6.37 28.69 -1.82
N SER A 23 -7.56 28.14 -1.59
CA SER A 23 -7.97 27.67 -0.26
C SER A 23 -8.24 26.18 -0.15
N SER A 24 -8.27 25.43 -1.26
CA SER A 24 -8.72 24.03 -1.29
C SER A 24 -7.66 23.09 -1.82
N VAL A 25 -7.74 21.82 -1.42
CA VAL A 25 -6.91 20.73 -1.95
C VAL A 25 -7.78 19.59 -2.45
N ILE A 26 -7.30 18.85 -3.45
CA ILE A 26 -7.80 17.53 -3.78
C ILE A 26 -6.99 16.53 -2.98
N VAL A 27 -7.65 15.53 -2.41
CA VAL A 27 -7.03 14.48 -1.60
C VAL A 27 -7.41 13.13 -2.17
N GLU A 28 -6.42 12.29 -2.40
CA GLU A 28 -6.59 10.87 -2.65
C GLU A 28 -6.63 10.14 -1.31
N LEU A 29 -7.74 9.50 -1.01
CA LEU A 29 -7.93 8.69 0.19
C LEU A 29 -7.94 7.21 -0.18
N PHE A 30 -7.31 6.38 0.65
CA PHE A 30 -7.53 4.94 0.64
C PHE A 30 -8.51 4.61 1.77
N THR A 31 -9.67 4.07 1.42
CA THR A 31 -10.73 3.73 2.37
C THR A 31 -10.96 2.22 2.42
N ARG A 32 -11.32 1.71 3.60
CA ARG A 32 -11.56 0.27 3.76
C ARG A 32 -12.77 -0.22 2.96
N ALA A 33 -13.82 0.60 2.88
CA ALA A 33 -15.11 0.19 2.32
C ALA A 33 -15.29 0.52 0.83
N GLN A 34 -14.54 1.52 0.31
CA GLN A 34 -14.72 2.00 -1.06
C GLN A 34 -13.40 2.03 -1.86
N GLY A 35 -12.32 1.48 -1.30
CA GLY A 35 -11.02 1.53 -1.95
C GLY A 35 -10.47 2.96 -2.07
N ARG A 36 -9.87 3.29 -3.20
CA ARG A 36 -9.30 4.59 -3.46
C ARG A 36 -10.37 5.59 -3.92
N VAL A 37 -10.53 6.70 -3.22
CA VAL A 37 -11.50 7.76 -3.54
C VAL A 37 -10.82 9.12 -3.61
N VAL A 38 -11.31 9.97 -4.51
CA VAL A 38 -10.83 11.35 -4.70
C VAL A 38 -11.83 12.30 -4.06
N VAL A 39 -11.32 13.18 -3.20
CA VAL A 39 -12.18 14.16 -2.51
C VAL A 39 -11.61 15.57 -2.63
N VAL A 40 -12.49 16.56 -2.63
CA VAL A 40 -12.11 17.96 -2.49
C VAL A 40 -12.33 18.41 -1.04
N ALA A 41 -11.26 18.83 -0.38
CA ALA A 41 -11.29 19.43 0.95
C ALA A 41 -11.30 20.96 0.81
N ARG A 42 -12.51 21.54 0.81
CA ARG A 42 -12.70 22.99 0.64
C ARG A 42 -12.21 23.74 1.88
N GLY A 43 -11.45 24.80 1.66
CA GLY A 43 -10.90 25.61 2.74
C GLY A 43 -9.77 24.95 3.53
N ALA A 44 -9.24 23.82 3.09
CA ALA A 44 -8.18 23.08 3.80
C ALA A 44 -6.89 23.90 3.99
N LYS A 45 -6.60 24.85 3.09
CA LYS A 45 -5.40 25.71 3.20
C LYS A 45 -5.57 26.90 4.14
N LYS A 46 -6.81 27.20 4.57
CA LYS A 46 -7.06 28.32 5.49
C LYS A 46 -6.37 28.09 6.83
N PRO A 47 -5.80 29.13 7.48
CA PRO A 47 -5.13 29.00 8.78
C PRO A 47 -6.00 28.36 9.88
N THR A 48 -7.32 28.64 9.83
CA THR A 48 -8.31 28.15 10.80
C THR A 48 -8.92 26.79 10.43
N SER A 49 -8.40 26.13 9.39
CA SER A 49 -8.98 24.88 8.90
C SER A 49 -8.60 23.70 9.76
N ASN A 50 -9.59 22.96 10.26
CA ASN A 50 -9.39 21.68 10.95
C ASN A 50 -8.75 20.61 10.04
N PHE A 51 -8.91 20.72 8.73
CA PHE A 51 -8.33 19.78 7.79
C PHE A 51 -6.80 19.75 7.81
N ARG A 52 -6.13 20.89 8.10
CA ARG A 52 -4.67 20.97 8.12
C ARG A 52 -4.03 20.02 9.13
N ALA A 53 -4.67 19.85 10.29
CA ALA A 53 -4.15 19.00 11.36
C ALA A 53 -4.49 17.52 11.15
N VAL A 54 -5.52 17.20 10.36
CA VAL A 54 -6.05 15.84 10.25
C VAL A 54 -5.66 15.17 8.95
N LEU A 55 -5.57 15.91 7.84
CA LEU A 55 -5.22 15.33 6.53
C LEU A 55 -3.71 15.08 6.42
N LEU A 56 -3.15 14.33 7.36
CA LEU A 56 -1.75 13.94 7.37
C LEU A 56 -1.58 12.55 6.75
N PRO A 57 -0.51 12.30 5.96
CA PRO A 57 -0.20 10.95 5.51
C PRO A 57 0.08 10.03 6.70
N PHE A 58 -0.23 8.75 6.52
CA PHE A 58 0.05 7.66 7.47
C PHE A 58 -0.74 7.70 8.79
N ALA A 59 -1.58 8.71 8.99
CA ALA A 59 -2.48 8.79 10.13
C ALA A 59 -3.89 8.33 9.74
N PRO A 60 -4.52 7.40 10.50
CA PRO A 60 -5.88 6.98 10.22
C PRO A 60 -6.88 8.09 10.55
N LEU A 61 -7.86 8.27 9.70
CA LEU A 61 -8.92 9.26 9.85
C LEU A 61 -10.31 8.69 9.54
N ASN A 62 -11.32 9.25 10.16
CA ASN A 62 -12.72 9.04 9.83
C ASN A 62 -13.17 10.17 8.88
N ALA A 63 -13.41 9.81 7.62
CA ALA A 63 -13.82 10.75 6.57
C ALA A 63 -15.33 10.69 6.36
N LEU A 64 -16.02 11.83 6.46
CA LEU A 64 -17.41 11.97 6.08
C LEU A 64 -17.49 12.59 4.68
N LEU A 65 -17.96 11.79 3.73
CA LEU A 65 -18.07 12.21 2.33
C LEU A 65 -19.44 12.84 2.03
N GLY A 66 -19.46 13.73 1.09
CA GLY A 66 -20.68 14.29 0.51
C GLY A 66 -21.41 13.28 -0.38
N LYS A 67 -22.61 13.64 -0.81
CA LYS A 67 -23.31 12.84 -1.82
C LYS A 67 -22.54 12.88 -3.14
N PRO A 68 -22.61 11.81 -3.94
CA PRO A 68 -22.06 11.84 -5.30
C PRO A 68 -22.60 13.05 -6.07
N PRO A 69 -21.76 13.67 -6.93
CA PRO A 69 -22.23 14.70 -7.83
C PRO A 69 -23.36 14.18 -8.70
N LYS A 70 -24.26 15.07 -9.14
CA LYS A 70 -25.38 14.71 -10.03
C LYS A 70 -24.96 14.53 -11.49
N GLU A 71 -23.79 15.04 -11.83
CA GLU A 71 -23.22 14.95 -13.17
C GLU A 71 -22.62 13.56 -13.40
N GLU A 72 -23.06 12.90 -14.47
CA GLU A 72 -22.51 11.60 -14.89
C GLU A 72 -21.00 11.75 -15.16
N GLY A 73 -20.20 10.85 -14.57
CA GLY A 73 -18.73 10.85 -14.72
C GLY A 73 -17.97 11.74 -13.73
N ALA A 74 -18.62 12.47 -12.84
CA ALA A 74 -17.92 13.24 -11.81
C ALA A 74 -17.47 12.33 -10.66
N GLU A 75 -16.17 12.04 -10.61
CA GLU A 75 -15.56 11.13 -9.61
C GLU A 75 -15.17 11.80 -8.31
N VAL A 76 -15.11 13.15 -8.27
CA VAL A 76 -14.59 13.90 -7.11
C VAL A 76 -15.71 14.18 -6.12
N LEU A 77 -15.59 13.61 -4.91
CA LEU A 77 -16.56 13.82 -3.84
C LEU A 77 -16.16 15.02 -2.97
N ALA A 78 -17.14 15.65 -2.31
CA ALA A 78 -16.84 16.66 -1.30
C ALA A 78 -16.45 15.98 0.03
N LEU A 79 -15.31 16.32 0.61
CA LEU A 79 -14.99 15.98 1.99
C LEU A 79 -15.76 16.94 2.92
N ARG A 80 -16.72 16.43 3.69
CA ARG A 80 -17.53 17.22 4.61
C ARG A 80 -16.81 17.44 5.95
N SER A 81 -16.29 16.37 6.52
CA SER A 81 -15.46 16.40 7.71
C SER A 81 -14.43 15.29 7.68
N ALA A 82 -13.36 15.49 8.40
CA ALA A 82 -12.36 14.48 8.70
C ALA A 82 -11.97 14.64 10.17
N GLU A 83 -11.87 13.52 10.86
CA GLU A 83 -11.46 13.47 12.26
C GLU A 83 -10.41 12.38 12.41
N TRP A 84 -9.44 12.59 13.27
CA TRP A 84 -8.45 11.56 13.57
C TRP A 84 -9.14 10.33 14.18
N ALA A 85 -8.88 9.16 13.61
CA ALA A 85 -9.45 7.91 14.08
C ALA A 85 -8.74 7.32 15.31
N GLY A 86 -7.65 7.94 15.76
CA GLY A 86 -6.90 7.54 16.95
C GLY A 86 -5.98 6.33 16.74
N GLY A 87 -5.24 5.97 17.79
CA GLY A 87 -4.68 4.64 18.00
C GLY A 87 -3.36 4.28 17.33
N ALA A 88 -2.95 4.90 16.23
CA ALA A 88 -1.70 4.52 15.58
C ALA A 88 -0.54 5.47 15.96
N PRO A 89 0.64 4.95 16.32
CA PRO A 89 1.82 5.77 16.47
C PRO A 89 2.22 6.36 15.12
N LEU A 90 2.76 7.59 15.12
CA LEU A 90 3.24 8.23 13.91
C LEU A 90 4.48 7.49 13.37
N LEU A 91 4.57 7.40 12.06
CA LEU A 91 5.72 6.82 11.39
C LEU A 91 6.96 7.69 11.66
N PRO A 92 8.09 7.10 12.14
CA PRO A 92 9.30 7.86 12.40
C PRO A 92 9.88 8.45 11.10
N PRO A 93 10.59 9.61 11.18
CA PRO A 93 11.12 10.29 10.00
C PRO A 93 11.99 9.43 9.11
N SER A 94 12.76 8.50 9.66
CA SER A 94 13.61 7.55 8.92
C SER A 94 12.83 6.60 8.02
N LEU A 95 11.55 6.32 8.32
CA LEU A 95 10.69 5.39 7.60
C LEU A 95 9.62 6.08 6.74
N LEU A 96 9.64 7.42 6.64
CA LEU A 96 8.69 8.15 5.81
C LEU A 96 8.74 7.73 4.33
N PHE A 97 9.93 7.44 3.81
CA PHE A 97 10.07 6.98 2.42
C PHE A 97 9.41 5.63 2.19
N SER A 98 9.43 4.74 3.17
CA SER A 98 8.74 3.44 3.10
C SER A 98 7.23 3.60 3.11
N GLY A 99 6.71 4.53 3.92
CA GLY A 99 5.30 4.93 3.88
C GLY A 99 4.90 5.53 2.53
N PHE A 100 5.67 6.49 2.02
CA PHE A 100 5.40 7.09 0.70
C PHE A 100 5.53 6.09 -0.46
N TYR A 101 6.43 5.13 -0.35
CA TYR A 101 6.54 4.03 -1.30
C TYR A 101 5.24 3.20 -1.36
N MET A 102 4.71 2.80 -0.21
CA MET A 102 3.43 2.09 -0.16
C MET A 102 2.29 2.94 -0.73
N ASN A 103 2.21 4.23 -0.37
CA ASN A 103 1.21 5.15 -0.92
C ASN A 103 1.31 5.23 -2.45
N GLU A 104 2.54 5.34 -2.98
CA GLU A 104 2.74 5.44 -4.42
C GLU A 104 2.32 4.17 -5.16
N LEU A 105 2.58 2.98 -4.60
CA LEU A 105 2.09 1.72 -5.14
C LEU A 105 0.55 1.69 -5.19
N LEU A 106 -0.11 2.04 -4.08
CA LEU A 106 -1.57 2.08 -4.02
C LEU A 106 -2.16 3.08 -5.04
N LEU A 107 -1.56 4.28 -5.16
CA LEU A 107 -2.00 5.29 -6.12
C LEU A 107 -1.90 4.85 -7.59
N LYS A 108 -0.87 4.07 -7.90
CA LYS A 108 -0.58 3.69 -9.29
C LYS A 108 -1.24 2.38 -9.71
N LEU A 109 -1.46 1.46 -8.77
CA LEU A 109 -1.90 0.10 -9.06
C LEU A 109 -3.37 -0.15 -8.77
N LEU A 110 -3.99 0.57 -7.81
CA LEU A 110 -5.41 0.39 -7.53
C LEU A 110 -6.28 1.22 -8.44
N ALA A 111 -7.37 0.65 -8.88
CA ALA A 111 -8.47 1.39 -9.50
C ALA A 111 -9.17 2.28 -8.46
N ARG A 112 -9.86 3.34 -8.91
CA ARG A 112 -10.71 4.15 -8.04
C ARG A 112 -12.01 3.40 -7.76
N GLN A 113 -12.54 3.59 -6.54
CA GLN A 113 -13.80 3.02 -6.10
C GLN A 113 -13.86 1.48 -6.17
N ASP A 114 -12.70 0.83 -6.10
CA ASP A 114 -12.55 -0.62 -5.99
C ASP A 114 -12.05 -0.98 -4.58
N ALA A 115 -12.90 -1.67 -3.82
CA ALA A 115 -12.64 -1.94 -2.41
C ALA A 115 -11.72 -3.15 -2.24
N HIS A 116 -10.62 -2.95 -1.54
CA HIS A 116 -9.67 -3.99 -1.13
C HIS A 116 -9.51 -4.00 0.41
N PRO A 117 -10.49 -4.53 1.16
CA PRO A 117 -10.49 -4.44 2.62
C PRO A 117 -9.31 -5.18 3.26
N VAL A 118 -8.89 -6.31 2.72
CA VAL A 118 -7.72 -7.06 3.20
C VAL A 118 -6.45 -6.24 3.02
N LEU A 119 -6.26 -5.64 1.85
CA LEU A 119 -5.10 -4.79 1.57
C LEU A 119 -5.10 -3.52 2.44
N PHE A 120 -6.28 -2.95 2.73
CA PHE A 120 -6.40 -1.81 3.64
C PHE A 120 -5.94 -2.19 5.05
N ASP A 121 -6.39 -3.32 5.57
CA ASP A 121 -6.03 -3.80 6.90
C ASP A 121 -4.51 -4.12 6.98
N VAL A 122 -3.94 -4.71 5.93
CA VAL A 122 -2.48 -4.98 5.83
C VAL A 122 -1.68 -3.68 5.72
N TYR A 123 -2.15 -2.68 4.98
CA TYR A 123 -1.51 -1.36 4.91
C TYR A 123 -1.46 -0.70 6.30
N ALA A 124 -2.59 -0.69 7.02
CA ALA A 124 -2.68 -0.14 8.37
C ALA A 124 -1.75 -0.86 9.35
N ASP A 125 -1.74 -2.21 9.31
CA ASP A 125 -0.88 -3.04 10.15
C ASP A 125 0.61 -2.84 9.82
N THR A 126 0.96 -2.71 8.52
CA THR A 126 2.34 -2.44 8.10
C THR A 126 2.85 -1.09 8.62
N LEU A 127 2.03 -0.03 8.53
CA LEU A 127 2.38 1.27 9.13
C LEU A 127 2.59 1.16 10.64
N ALA A 128 1.71 0.43 11.33
CA ALA A 128 1.84 0.21 12.77
C ALA A 128 3.10 -0.62 13.14
N ALA A 129 3.43 -1.65 12.35
CA ALA A 129 4.63 -2.47 12.53
C ALA A 129 5.91 -1.63 12.37
N LEU A 130 5.98 -0.83 11.29
CA LEU A 130 7.07 0.10 11.06
C LEU A 130 7.22 1.13 12.18
N ALA A 131 6.12 1.67 12.68
CA ALA A 131 6.12 2.64 13.77
C ALA A 131 6.57 2.02 15.12
N ARG A 132 6.37 0.71 15.32
CA ARG A 132 6.91 -0.04 16.47
C ARG A 132 8.38 -0.42 16.33
N GLY A 133 9.01 -0.15 15.19
CA GLY A 133 10.41 -0.50 14.92
C GLY A 133 10.63 -1.95 14.51
N GLU A 134 9.60 -2.62 13.98
CA GLU A 134 9.76 -3.94 13.37
C GLU A 134 10.62 -3.86 12.10
N ASP A 135 11.14 -5.01 11.64
CA ASP A 135 12.02 -5.05 10.46
C ASP A 135 11.34 -4.49 9.21
N GLU A 136 11.92 -3.40 8.68
CA GLU A 136 11.40 -2.68 7.51
C GLU A 136 11.33 -3.56 6.27
N ALA A 137 12.37 -4.39 6.05
CA ALA A 137 12.42 -5.22 4.86
C ALA A 137 11.32 -6.29 4.89
N CYS A 138 11.11 -6.96 6.03
CA CYS A 138 10.03 -7.92 6.21
C CYS A 138 8.65 -7.28 6.07
N ALA A 139 8.45 -6.10 6.68
CA ALA A 139 7.19 -5.37 6.62
C ALA A 139 6.82 -4.98 5.18
N LEU A 140 7.77 -4.44 4.41
CA LEU A 140 7.54 -4.09 3.02
C LEU A 140 7.34 -5.31 2.12
N ARG A 141 8.08 -6.41 2.30
CA ARG A 141 7.86 -7.64 1.51
C ARG A 141 6.49 -8.24 1.78
N ALA A 142 6.05 -8.29 3.03
CA ALA A 142 4.72 -8.76 3.39
C ALA A 142 3.62 -7.91 2.72
N PHE A 143 3.74 -6.58 2.77
CA PHE A 143 2.81 -5.67 2.09
C PHE A 143 2.79 -5.89 0.57
N GLU A 144 3.96 -5.98 -0.09
CA GLU A 144 4.07 -6.21 -1.53
C GLU A 144 3.46 -7.53 -1.98
N LEU A 145 3.66 -8.60 -1.20
CA LEU A 145 3.07 -9.92 -1.46
C LEU A 145 1.54 -9.86 -1.42
N VAL A 146 0.96 -9.22 -0.40
CA VAL A 146 -0.50 -9.06 -0.30
C VAL A 146 -1.03 -8.16 -1.41
N LEU A 147 -0.37 -7.05 -1.72
CA LEU A 147 -0.75 -6.17 -2.82
C LEU A 147 -0.83 -6.93 -4.15
N LEU A 148 0.21 -7.71 -4.48
CA LEU A 148 0.26 -8.51 -5.70
C LEU A 148 -0.81 -9.61 -5.71
N ARG A 149 -1.09 -10.21 -4.57
CA ARG A 149 -2.14 -11.24 -4.41
C ARG A 149 -3.54 -10.65 -4.60
N GLU A 150 -3.85 -9.54 -3.96
CA GLU A 150 -5.14 -8.85 -4.07
C GLU A 150 -5.42 -8.35 -5.50
N LEU A 151 -4.38 -8.02 -6.26
CA LEU A 151 -4.48 -7.63 -7.67
C LEU A 151 -4.49 -8.82 -8.64
N GLY A 152 -4.36 -10.07 -8.14
CA GLY A 152 -4.34 -11.26 -8.98
C GLY A 152 -3.05 -11.45 -9.80
N TRP A 153 -1.97 -10.80 -9.40
CA TRP A 153 -0.69 -10.80 -10.12
C TRP A 153 0.37 -11.70 -9.49
N LEU A 154 0.11 -12.25 -8.31
CA LEU A 154 1.00 -13.20 -7.66
C LEU A 154 0.58 -14.63 -8.01
N ALA A 155 1.47 -15.37 -8.65
CA ALA A 155 1.27 -16.80 -8.91
C ALA A 155 1.14 -17.60 -7.60
N GLU A 156 0.58 -18.79 -7.67
CA GLU A 156 0.59 -19.78 -6.58
C GLU A 156 2.05 -20.11 -6.20
N LEU A 157 2.39 -19.96 -4.91
CA LEU A 157 3.78 -20.12 -4.45
C LEU A 157 4.13 -21.53 -3.98
N THR A 158 3.24 -22.50 -4.16
CA THR A 158 3.50 -23.93 -3.83
C THR A 158 3.85 -24.77 -5.04
N LEU A 159 3.69 -24.21 -6.26
CA LEU A 159 3.83 -24.92 -7.52
C LEU A 159 4.81 -24.23 -8.47
N VAL A 160 5.50 -25.00 -9.28
CA VAL A 160 6.17 -24.50 -10.49
C VAL A 160 5.10 -24.04 -11.46
N THR A 161 5.06 -22.75 -11.80
CA THR A 161 3.93 -22.17 -12.53
C THR A 161 3.68 -22.81 -13.90
N ALA A 162 4.73 -23.16 -14.63
CA ALA A 162 4.61 -23.73 -15.97
C ALA A 162 4.15 -25.20 -16.00
N THR A 163 4.50 -26.02 -14.99
CA THR A 163 4.23 -27.46 -14.96
C THR A 163 3.15 -27.85 -13.96
N ALA A 164 2.77 -26.93 -13.06
CA ALA A 164 1.90 -27.18 -11.92
C ALA A 164 2.41 -28.30 -10.98
N GLU A 165 3.70 -28.61 -11.02
CA GLU A 165 4.32 -29.57 -10.12
C GLU A 165 4.59 -28.93 -8.75
N PRO A 166 4.36 -29.66 -7.64
CA PRO A 166 4.69 -29.18 -6.31
C PRO A 166 6.18 -28.84 -6.15
N LEU A 167 6.48 -27.80 -5.40
CA LEU A 167 7.85 -27.41 -5.10
C LEU A 167 8.53 -28.48 -4.24
N LEU A 168 9.75 -28.85 -4.61
CA LEU A 168 10.62 -29.66 -3.77
C LEU A 168 11.23 -28.78 -2.67
N PRO A 169 11.13 -29.13 -1.36
CA PRO A 169 11.53 -28.26 -0.26
C PRO A 169 12.98 -27.75 -0.35
N GLN A 170 13.91 -28.57 -0.83
CA GLN A 170 15.34 -28.26 -0.91
C GLN A 170 15.78 -27.68 -2.26
N ALA A 171 14.95 -27.77 -3.31
CA ALA A 171 15.23 -27.16 -4.59
C ALA A 171 14.97 -25.63 -4.51
N HIS A 172 15.67 -24.88 -5.35
CA HIS A 172 15.58 -23.43 -5.34
C HIS A 172 14.73 -22.91 -6.49
N TYR A 173 13.94 -21.87 -6.19
CA TYR A 173 13.00 -21.27 -7.14
C TYR A 173 13.04 -19.76 -7.06
N MET A 174 12.71 -19.10 -8.16
CA MET A 174 12.65 -17.64 -8.27
C MET A 174 11.34 -17.22 -8.93
N LEU A 175 10.73 -16.17 -8.41
CA LEU A 175 9.55 -15.54 -8.99
C LEU A 175 9.98 -14.63 -10.15
N GLN A 176 9.42 -14.87 -11.33
CA GLN A 176 9.62 -14.08 -12.54
C GLN A 176 8.29 -13.47 -13.00
N ALA A 177 8.33 -12.25 -13.56
CA ALA A 177 7.14 -11.48 -13.90
C ALA A 177 6.20 -12.20 -14.91
N GLU A 178 6.77 -12.85 -15.93
CA GLU A 178 5.97 -13.49 -16.99
C GLU A 178 5.81 -14.99 -16.79
N ALA A 179 6.80 -15.63 -16.15
CA ALA A 179 6.84 -17.08 -16.02
C ALA A 179 6.34 -17.59 -14.65
N GLY A 180 6.06 -16.67 -13.71
CA GLY A 180 5.70 -17.04 -12.35
C GLY A 180 6.86 -17.67 -11.59
N LEU A 181 6.62 -18.74 -10.84
CA LEU A 181 7.63 -19.42 -10.05
C LEU A 181 8.35 -20.49 -10.89
N VAL A 182 9.66 -20.33 -11.04
CA VAL A 182 10.51 -21.22 -11.86
C VAL A 182 11.70 -21.74 -11.09
N ALA A 183 12.17 -22.97 -11.40
CA ALA A 183 13.37 -23.54 -10.80
C ALA A 183 14.61 -22.72 -11.19
N GLN A 184 15.38 -22.27 -10.20
CA GLN A 184 16.59 -21.45 -10.39
C GLN A 184 17.52 -21.53 -9.18
N ALA A 185 18.80 -21.87 -9.41
CA ALA A 185 19.78 -22.13 -8.35
C ALA A 185 20.03 -20.95 -7.38
N ARG A 186 19.81 -19.69 -7.80
CA ARG A 186 19.98 -18.50 -6.95
C ARG A 186 18.68 -18.02 -6.28
N GLY A 187 17.60 -18.81 -6.36
CA GLY A 187 16.31 -18.50 -5.75
C GLY A 187 16.24 -18.86 -4.27
N LEU A 188 15.04 -18.72 -3.71
CA LEU A 188 14.71 -19.22 -2.38
C LEU A 188 14.43 -20.71 -2.44
N PRO A 189 14.67 -21.47 -1.34
CA PRO A 189 14.29 -22.88 -1.26
C PRO A 189 12.77 -23.03 -1.33
N GLY A 190 12.29 -24.14 -1.90
CA GLY A 190 10.85 -24.41 -2.02
C GLY A 190 10.10 -24.36 -0.69
N ALA A 191 10.73 -24.81 0.39
CA ALA A 191 10.15 -24.70 1.74
C ALA A 191 9.83 -23.26 2.13
N ALA A 192 10.65 -22.27 1.75
CA ALA A 192 10.39 -20.85 2.04
C ALA A 192 9.19 -20.32 1.25
N TRP A 193 9.05 -20.70 -0.02
CA TRP A 193 7.89 -20.31 -0.83
C TRP A 193 6.59 -20.90 -0.30
N VAL A 194 6.62 -22.18 0.11
CA VAL A 194 5.45 -22.85 0.73
C VAL A 194 5.07 -22.16 2.05
N ALA A 195 6.06 -21.77 2.87
CA ALA A 195 5.80 -21.04 4.11
C ALA A 195 5.16 -19.64 3.85
N LEU A 196 5.63 -18.93 2.82
CA LEU A 196 5.03 -17.65 2.40
C LEU A 196 3.59 -17.83 1.93
N GLU A 197 3.29 -18.87 1.13
CA GLU A 197 1.92 -19.16 0.69
C GLU A 197 1.02 -19.51 1.88
N ALA A 198 1.48 -20.36 2.79
CA ALA A 198 0.72 -20.71 3.99
C ALA A 198 0.41 -19.47 4.85
N ALA A 199 1.37 -18.54 4.99
CA ALA A 199 1.18 -17.30 5.73
C ALA A 199 0.20 -16.34 5.02
N LEU A 200 0.26 -16.25 3.68
CA LEU A 200 -0.71 -15.49 2.88
C LEU A 200 -2.13 -16.06 3.03
N ALA A 201 -2.28 -17.38 2.91
CA ALA A 201 -3.57 -18.06 3.05
C ALA A 201 -4.15 -17.94 4.47
N HIS A 202 -3.29 -17.91 5.50
CA HIS A 202 -3.71 -17.70 6.89
C HIS A 202 -4.25 -16.28 7.13
N GLY A 203 -3.85 -15.30 6.32
CA GLY A 203 -4.35 -13.92 6.38
C GLY A 203 -3.86 -13.10 7.57
N SER A 204 -2.84 -13.57 8.33
CA SER A 204 -2.24 -12.82 9.42
C SER A 204 -1.05 -12.00 8.93
N PRO A 205 -1.09 -10.65 8.98
CA PRO A 205 0.04 -9.81 8.58
C PRO A 205 1.31 -10.10 9.39
N ALA A 206 1.18 -10.38 10.69
CA ALA A 206 2.32 -10.73 11.55
C ALA A 206 2.94 -12.08 11.16
N ALA A 207 2.13 -13.09 10.84
CA ALA A 207 2.63 -14.39 10.37
C ALA A 207 3.36 -14.25 9.02
N LEU A 208 2.85 -13.40 8.13
CA LEU A 208 3.50 -13.15 6.85
C LEU A 208 4.83 -12.41 7.00
N ARG A 209 4.91 -11.41 7.90
CA ARG A 209 6.18 -10.76 8.22
C ARG A 209 7.21 -11.76 8.78
N ALA A 210 6.78 -12.63 9.69
CA ALA A 210 7.65 -13.71 10.21
C ALA A 210 8.11 -14.66 9.11
N ALA A 211 7.24 -15.04 8.16
CA ALA A 211 7.62 -15.87 7.01
C ALA A 211 8.61 -15.16 6.06
N CYS A 212 8.66 -13.82 6.07
CA CYS A 212 9.65 -13.04 5.33
C CYS A 212 11.03 -13.00 6.01
N GLU A 213 11.14 -13.38 7.31
CA GLU A 213 12.44 -13.43 7.99
C GLU A 213 13.41 -14.37 7.27
N GLY A 214 14.62 -13.88 7.03
CA GLY A 214 15.62 -14.62 6.24
C GLY A 214 15.37 -14.63 4.72
N ALA A 215 14.14 -14.36 4.24
CA ALA A 215 13.78 -14.33 2.82
C ALA A 215 13.70 -12.92 2.23
N ALA A 216 13.52 -11.87 3.05
CA ALA A 216 13.21 -10.51 2.62
C ALA A 216 14.24 -9.94 1.62
N GLY A 217 15.52 -10.22 1.82
CA GLY A 217 16.59 -9.80 0.91
C GLY A 217 16.47 -10.44 -0.48
N ALA A 218 16.20 -11.75 -0.54
CA ALA A 218 16.04 -12.51 -1.78
C ALA A 218 14.73 -12.15 -2.52
N LEU A 219 13.65 -11.83 -1.78
CA LEU A 219 12.36 -11.39 -2.34
C LEU A 219 12.42 -9.99 -2.96
N ARG A 220 13.34 -9.14 -2.53
CA ARG A 220 13.41 -7.72 -2.94
C ARG A 220 13.46 -7.52 -4.46
N VAL A 221 14.29 -8.26 -5.16
CA VAL A 221 14.45 -8.11 -6.62
C VAL A 221 13.26 -8.71 -7.36
N PRO A 222 12.85 -9.96 -7.10
CA PRO A 222 11.70 -10.56 -7.77
C PRO A 222 10.42 -9.75 -7.63
N LEU A 223 10.02 -9.37 -6.40
CA LEU A 223 8.80 -8.60 -6.16
C LEU A 223 8.86 -7.23 -6.82
N ARG A 224 10.00 -6.56 -6.76
CA ARG A 224 10.19 -5.28 -7.46
C ARG A 224 10.06 -5.44 -8.98
N THR A 225 10.63 -6.47 -9.55
CA THR A 225 10.53 -6.74 -10.99
C THR A 225 9.07 -6.98 -11.39
N LEU A 226 8.34 -7.77 -10.60
CA LEU A 226 6.94 -8.04 -10.84
C LEU A 226 6.07 -6.77 -10.72
N LEU A 227 6.29 -5.95 -9.69
CA LEU A 227 5.62 -4.65 -9.55
C LEU A 227 5.92 -3.72 -10.73
N HIS A 228 7.19 -3.63 -11.17
CA HIS A 228 7.56 -2.81 -12.32
C HIS A 228 6.95 -3.31 -13.63
N TYR A 229 6.83 -4.62 -13.80
CA TYR A 229 6.17 -5.21 -14.97
C TYR A 229 4.71 -4.71 -15.08
N HIS A 230 3.97 -4.72 -13.98
CA HIS A 230 2.58 -4.25 -13.95
C HIS A 230 2.44 -2.71 -13.94
N LEU A 231 3.43 -1.99 -13.45
CA LEU A 231 3.48 -0.53 -13.55
C LEU A 231 3.75 -0.05 -15.00
N GLY A 232 4.28 -0.89 -15.87
CA GLY A 232 4.63 -0.54 -17.23
C GLY A 232 5.68 0.58 -17.27
N HIS A 233 5.33 1.70 -17.94
CA HIS A 233 6.22 2.86 -18.05
C HIS A 233 6.20 3.80 -16.84
N ALA A 234 5.31 3.56 -15.87
CA ALA A 234 5.18 4.44 -14.70
C ALA A 234 6.33 4.24 -13.72
N LYS A 235 7.21 5.23 -13.60
CA LYS A 235 8.35 5.22 -12.66
C LYS A 235 7.89 5.50 -11.23
N LEU A 236 8.50 4.85 -10.26
CA LEU A 236 8.32 5.12 -8.83
C LEU A 236 9.19 6.32 -8.42
N ARG A 237 8.54 7.48 -8.21
CA ARG A 237 9.20 8.75 -7.84
C ARG A 237 9.82 8.71 -6.46
N THR A 238 9.16 8.05 -5.50
CA THR A 238 9.65 7.92 -4.12
C THR A 238 11.07 7.34 -4.09
N ARG A 239 11.34 6.36 -4.95
CA ARG A 239 12.67 5.77 -5.06
C ARG A 239 13.71 6.73 -5.66
N GLU A 240 13.34 7.48 -6.68
CA GLU A 240 14.24 8.48 -7.30
C GLU A 240 14.63 9.55 -6.29
N VAL A 241 13.65 10.05 -5.53
CA VAL A 241 13.88 11.03 -4.45
C VAL A 241 14.77 10.46 -3.36
N TRP A 242 14.50 9.23 -2.90
CA TRP A 242 15.32 8.56 -1.89
C TRP A 242 16.78 8.42 -2.34
N GLN A 243 17.02 7.98 -3.57
CA GLN A 243 18.36 7.87 -4.12
C GLN A 243 19.07 9.24 -4.23
N GLY A 244 18.32 10.30 -4.54
CA GLY A 244 18.80 11.67 -4.53
C GLY A 244 19.27 12.12 -3.14
N VAL A 245 18.46 11.88 -2.11
CA VAL A 245 18.78 12.20 -0.72
C VAL A 245 20.00 11.43 -0.22
N GLN A 246 20.10 10.14 -0.54
CA GLN A 246 21.27 9.31 -0.19
C GLN A 246 22.58 9.86 -0.80
N ARG A 247 22.55 10.32 -2.06
CA ARG A 247 23.72 10.93 -2.71
C ARG A 247 24.13 12.23 -2.03
N LEU A 248 23.16 13.07 -1.63
CA LEU A 248 23.45 14.32 -0.92
C LEU A 248 24.09 14.06 0.44
N ASN A 249 23.59 13.09 1.20
CA ASN A 249 24.16 12.72 2.48
C ASN A 249 25.58 12.14 2.36
N ALA A 250 25.87 11.39 1.27
CA ALA A 250 27.21 10.85 1.01
C ALA A 250 28.25 11.91 0.57
N ILE A 251 27.79 13.08 0.10
CA ILE A 251 28.66 14.21 -0.26
C ILE A 251 28.96 15.08 0.96
N SER A 252 28.07 15.03 1.99
CA SER A 252 28.18 15.86 3.18
C SER A 252 28.89 15.16 4.36
N ALA A 253 29.28 13.90 4.20
CA ALA A 253 30.04 13.08 5.18
C ALA A 253 31.48 12.88 4.71
#